data_7be8b1cdf26035f5a63297b0737eeb86
#
_entry.id   7be8b1cdf26035f5a63297b0737eeb86
#
_cell.length_a   1.000
_cell.length_b   1.000
_cell.length_c   1.000
_cell.angle_alpha   90.00
_cell.angle_beta   90.00
_cell.angle_gamma   90.00
#
_symmetry.space_group_name_H-M   'P 1'
#
loop_
_entity.id
_entity.type
_entity.pdbx_description
1 polymer ?
#
loop_
_entity_poly.entity_id
_entity_poly.type
_entity_poly.pdbx_seq_one_letter_code
_entity_poly.pdbx_strand_id
1 'polypeptide(L)'
;MNVLTATELLSESIKVQKQRGEQYDKDATGERSFQAAADAFNAMSGENLTGSDICMILVCVKAVRQYSNPARLHADSVLDLVSYASLWGEELSKELSA
;
A
#
# COMPACT_ATOMS: atom_id res chain seq x y z
N MET A 1 -9.34 19.67 18.13
CA MET A 1 -8.72 18.55 17.39
C MET A 1 -9.18 18.61 15.96
N ASN A 2 -8.25 18.62 15.03
CA ASN A 2 -8.59 18.65 13.61
C ASN A 2 -9.01 17.25 13.15
N VAL A 3 -10.15 17.19 12.49
CA VAL A 3 -10.61 15.95 11.87
C VAL A 3 -9.98 15.84 10.49
N LEU A 4 -9.41 14.68 10.18
CA LEU A 4 -8.93 14.38 8.84
C LEU A 4 -10.13 13.93 8.00
N THR A 5 -10.44 14.67 6.95
CA THR A 5 -11.53 14.28 6.04
C THR A 5 -11.05 13.24 5.05
N ALA A 6 -11.98 12.53 4.46
CA ALA A 6 -11.68 11.53 3.44
C ALA A 6 -10.91 12.15 2.25
N THR A 7 -11.33 13.33 1.81
CA THR A 7 -10.66 13.99 0.69
C THR A 7 -9.26 14.47 1.04
N GLU A 8 -9.03 14.89 2.29
CA GLU A 8 -7.68 15.24 2.74
C GLU A 8 -6.77 14.02 2.78
N LEU A 9 -7.28 12.88 3.24
CA LEU A 9 -6.52 11.63 3.25
C LEU A 9 -6.13 11.21 1.83
N LEU A 10 -7.06 11.30 0.89
CA LEU A 10 -6.78 10.99 -0.51
C LEU A 10 -5.73 11.95 -1.08
N SER A 11 -5.85 13.25 -0.80
CA SER A 11 -4.92 14.27 -1.27
C SER A 11 -3.51 14.05 -0.73
N GLU A 12 -3.39 13.78 0.58
CA GLU A 12 -2.10 13.48 1.19
C GLU A 12 -1.49 12.18 0.66
N SER A 13 -2.33 11.18 0.40
CA SER A 13 -1.89 9.91 -0.17
C SER A 13 -1.27 10.12 -1.55
N ILE A 14 -1.87 10.97 -2.37
CA ILE A 14 -1.31 11.33 -3.69
C ILE A 14 0.08 11.95 -3.54
N LYS A 15 0.23 12.91 -2.62
CA LYS A 15 1.52 13.57 -2.39
C LYS A 15 2.60 12.59 -1.98
N VAL A 16 2.28 11.71 -1.04
CA VAL A 16 3.22 10.70 -0.54
C VAL A 16 3.65 9.75 -1.66
N GLN A 17 2.71 9.30 -2.47
CA GLN A 17 3.03 8.41 -3.58
C GLN A 17 3.93 9.09 -4.62
N LYS A 18 3.68 10.35 -4.92
CA LYS A 18 4.54 11.12 -5.84
C LYS A 18 5.95 11.27 -5.31
N GLN A 19 6.09 11.62 -4.02
CA GLN A 19 7.39 11.77 -3.38
C GLN A 19 8.18 10.45 -3.40
N ARG A 20 7.52 9.34 -3.07
CA ARG A 20 8.16 8.02 -3.09
C ARG A 20 8.53 7.60 -4.50
N GLY A 21 7.68 7.89 -5.47
CA GLY A 21 7.96 7.62 -6.88
C GLY A 21 9.19 8.36 -7.37
N GLU A 22 9.30 9.64 -7.07
CA GLU A 22 10.47 10.45 -7.41
C GLU A 22 11.74 9.92 -6.75
N GLN A 23 11.62 9.45 -5.52
CA GLN A 23 12.75 8.96 -4.74
C GLN A 23 13.24 7.59 -5.23
N TYR A 24 12.33 6.71 -5.62
CA TYR A 24 12.64 5.32 -5.94
C TYR A 24 12.62 5.00 -7.43
N ASP A 25 12.06 5.88 -8.26
CA ASP A 25 11.93 5.64 -9.68
C ASP A 25 13.07 6.25 -10.50
N LYS A 26 14.29 6.09 -10.02
CA LYS A 26 15.47 6.59 -10.69
C LYS A 26 15.74 5.85 -12.00
N ASP A 27 15.24 4.64 -12.11
CA ASP A 27 15.43 3.78 -13.27
C ASP A 27 14.22 3.75 -14.20
N ALA A 28 13.23 4.61 -13.95
CA ALA A 28 11.97 4.63 -14.67
C ALA A 28 11.24 3.29 -14.68
N THR A 29 11.49 2.47 -13.67
CA THR A 29 10.84 1.16 -13.52
C THR A 29 9.55 1.26 -12.73
N GLY A 30 9.25 2.44 -12.17
CA GLY A 30 8.07 2.66 -11.34
C GLY A 30 8.04 1.68 -10.19
N GLU A 31 9.05 1.71 -9.33
CA GLU A 31 9.30 0.62 -8.42
C GLU A 31 8.17 0.37 -7.45
N ARG A 32 7.30 -0.50 -7.89
CA ARG A 32 6.29 -1.13 -7.07
C ARG A 32 6.68 -2.59 -7.01
N SER A 33 7.48 -2.91 -6.01
CA SER A 33 8.11 -4.21 -5.88
C SER A 33 7.18 -5.28 -5.31
N PHE A 34 5.88 -5.09 -5.39
CA PHE A 34 4.90 -6.00 -4.81
C PHE A 34 4.96 -7.39 -5.46
N GLN A 35 5.07 -7.45 -6.79
CA GLN A 35 5.17 -8.73 -7.47
C GLN A 35 6.50 -9.41 -7.15
N ALA A 36 7.59 -8.65 -7.08
CA ALA A 36 8.89 -9.19 -6.70
C ALA A 36 8.86 -9.75 -5.27
N ALA A 37 8.19 -9.06 -4.35
CA ALA A 37 8.02 -9.52 -2.98
C ALA A 37 7.20 -10.81 -2.94
N ALA A 38 6.13 -10.89 -3.72
CA ALA A 38 5.31 -12.10 -3.83
C ALA A 38 6.14 -13.26 -4.37
N ASP A 39 6.92 -13.01 -5.43
CA ASP A 39 7.76 -14.04 -6.05
C ASP A 39 8.79 -14.58 -5.05
N ALA A 40 9.43 -13.71 -4.29
CA ALA A 40 10.41 -14.10 -3.27
C ALA A 40 9.75 -14.94 -2.17
N PHE A 41 8.60 -14.51 -1.68
CA PHE A 41 7.87 -15.23 -0.64
C PHE A 41 7.42 -16.61 -1.15
N ASN A 42 6.90 -16.66 -2.36
CA ASN A 42 6.45 -17.91 -2.97
C ASN A 42 7.60 -18.91 -3.12
N ALA A 43 8.78 -18.42 -3.51
CA ALA A 43 9.97 -19.26 -3.64
C ALA A 43 10.40 -19.88 -2.30
N MET A 44 10.26 -19.12 -1.20
CA MET A 44 10.64 -19.59 0.14
C MET A 44 9.58 -20.48 0.77
N SER A 45 8.31 -20.21 0.52
CA SER A 45 7.20 -20.82 1.26
C SER A 45 6.43 -21.90 0.49
N GLY A 46 6.57 -21.92 -0.81
CA GLY A 46 5.75 -22.78 -1.65
C GLY A 46 4.33 -22.24 -1.88
N GLU A 47 4.07 -21.00 -1.46
CA GLU A 47 2.78 -20.36 -1.67
C GLU A 47 2.66 -19.78 -3.08
N ASN A 48 1.51 -19.20 -3.38
CA ASN A 48 1.19 -18.65 -4.70
C ASN A 48 0.52 -17.29 -4.58
N LEU A 49 1.19 -16.37 -3.87
CA LEU A 49 0.69 -15.01 -3.70
C LEU A 49 0.95 -14.17 -4.94
N THR A 50 0.13 -13.15 -5.13
CA THR A 50 0.28 -12.14 -6.19
C THR A 50 0.72 -10.82 -5.59
N GLY A 51 1.09 -9.86 -6.44
CA GLY A 51 1.41 -8.50 -6.00
C GLY A 51 0.24 -7.85 -5.26
N SER A 52 -0.99 -8.08 -5.72
CA SER A 52 -2.18 -7.54 -5.03
C SER A 52 -2.36 -8.15 -3.65
N ASP A 53 -2.02 -9.43 -3.47
CA ASP A 53 -2.05 -10.05 -2.14
C ASP A 53 -1.10 -9.35 -1.17
N ILE A 54 0.08 -8.98 -1.64
CA ILE A 54 1.06 -8.25 -0.82
C ILE A 54 0.47 -6.89 -0.40
N CYS A 55 -0.16 -6.17 -1.33
CA CYS A 55 -0.80 -4.89 -1.01
C CYS A 55 -1.89 -5.07 0.06
N MET A 56 -2.70 -6.10 -0.06
CA MET A 56 -3.77 -6.36 0.91
C MET A 56 -3.20 -6.71 2.29
N ILE A 57 -2.11 -7.47 2.34
CA ILE A 57 -1.43 -7.76 3.60
C ILE A 57 -0.96 -6.45 4.26
N LEU A 58 -0.41 -5.52 3.48
CA LEU A 58 0.03 -4.22 4.00
C LEU A 58 -1.15 -3.38 4.50
N VAL A 59 -2.29 -3.42 3.81
CA VAL A 59 -3.53 -2.80 4.29
C VAL A 59 -3.89 -3.36 5.67
N CYS A 60 -3.85 -4.69 5.82
CA CYS A 60 -4.14 -5.34 7.09
C CYS A 60 -3.16 -4.92 8.19
N VAL A 61 -1.87 -4.83 7.87
CA VAL A 61 -0.84 -4.39 8.84
C VAL A 61 -1.19 -2.99 9.37
N LYS A 62 -1.57 -2.09 8.48
CA LYS A 62 -1.91 -0.70 8.88
C LYS A 62 -3.19 -0.65 9.70
N ALA A 63 -4.18 -1.44 9.35
CA ALA A 63 -5.42 -1.55 10.15
C ALA A 63 -5.12 -2.08 11.56
N VAL A 64 -4.31 -3.13 11.65
CA VAL A 64 -3.91 -3.71 12.95
C VAL A 64 -3.23 -2.66 13.83
N ARG A 65 -2.38 -1.82 13.27
CA ARG A 65 -1.71 -0.76 14.04
C ARG A 65 -2.70 0.21 14.67
N GLN A 66 -3.75 0.59 13.93
CA GLN A 66 -4.79 1.46 14.47
C GLN A 66 -5.58 0.76 15.58
N TYR A 67 -5.98 -0.47 15.34
CA TYR A 67 -6.79 -1.22 16.30
C TYR A 67 -6.01 -1.70 17.52
N SER A 68 -4.68 -1.72 17.48
CA SER A 68 -3.85 -2.05 18.63
C SER A 68 -3.91 -0.95 19.70
N ASN A 69 -4.25 0.27 19.32
CA ASN A 69 -4.50 1.36 20.26
C ASN A 69 -5.68 2.18 19.77
N PRO A 70 -6.92 1.66 19.92
CA PRO A 70 -8.09 2.25 19.25
C PRO A 70 -8.53 3.58 19.82
N ALA A 71 -8.07 3.95 21.03
CA ALA A 71 -8.43 5.22 21.65
C ALA A 71 -7.69 6.42 21.02
N ARG A 72 -6.69 6.16 20.19
CA ARG A 72 -5.85 7.21 19.60
C ARG A 72 -5.74 7.00 18.09
N LEU A 73 -5.95 8.08 17.33
CA LEU A 73 -5.76 8.02 15.88
C LEU A 73 -4.28 7.86 15.55
N HIS A 74 -3.95 6.80 14.83
CA HIS A 74 -2.62 6.59 14.29
C HIS A 74 -2.62 7.10 12.84
N ALA A 75 -2.44 8.41 12.68
CA ALA A 75 -2.65 9.11 11.40
C ALA A 75 -1.80 8.53 10.26
N ASP A 76 -0.54 8.22 10.55
CA ASP A 76 0.36 7.65 9.54
C ASP A 76 -0.13 6.31 9.02
N SER A 77 -0.64 5.45 9.91
CA SER A 77 -1.17 4.15 9.50
C SER A 77 -2.45 4.29 8.67
N VAL A 78 -3.33 5.23 9.05
CA VAL A 78 -4.56 5.48 8.30
C VAL A 78 -4.22 6.00 6.89
N LEU A 79 -3.28 6.92 6.80
CA LEU A 79 -2.83 7.47 5.52
C LEU A 79 -2.19 6.39 4.65
N ASP A 80 -1.32 5.58 5.23
CA ASP A 80 -0.65 4.49 4.51
C ASP A 80 -1.67 3.44 4.04
N LEU A 81 -2.70 3.15 4.84
CA LEU A 81 -3.75 2.22 4.44
C LEU A 81 -4.46 2.71 3.17
N VAL A 82 -4.81 3.99 3.13
CA VAL A 82 -5.44 4.59 1.94
C VAL A 82 -4.54 4.41 0.73
N SER A 83 -3.24 4.68 0.89
CA SER A 83 -2.27 4.53 -0.19
C SER A 83 -2.16 3.07 -0.66
N TYR A 84 -2.00 2.13 0.26
CA TYR A 84 -1.89 0.71 -0.11
C TYR A 84 -3.18 0.17 -0.70
N ALA A 85 -4.33 0.66 -0.27
CA ALA A 85 -5.61 0.26 -0.87
C ALA A 85 -5.69 0.68 -2.34
N SER A 86 -5.21 1.88 -2.67
CA SER A 86 -5.17 2.36 -4.05
C SER A 86 -4.18 1.54 -4.89
N LEU A 87 -3.03 1.20 -4.32
CA LEU A 87 -2.03 0.38 -5.00
C LEU A 87 -2.53 -1.06 -5.20
N TRP A 88 -3.28 -1.58 -4.25
CA TRP A 88 -3.95 -2.86 -4.37
C TRP A 88 -4.88 -2.87 -5.59
N GLY A 89 -5.70 -1.83 -5.75
CA GLY A 89 -6.56 -1.70 -6.93
C GLY A 89 -5.77 -1.65 -8.23
N GLU A 90 -4.65 -0.93 -8.24
CA GLU A 90 -3.77 -0.86 -9.41
C GLU A 90 -3.17 -2.23 -9.75
N GLU A 91 -2.68 -2.97 -8.76
CA GLU A 91 -2.13 -4.29 -8.98
C GLU A 91 -3.19 -5.27 -9.48
N LEU A 92 -4.39 -5.24 -8.92
CA LEU A 92 -5.51 -6.05 -9.42
C LEU A 92 -5.84 -5.71 -10.87
N SER A 93 -5.83 -4.44 -11.20
CA SER A 93 -6.10 -3.98 -12.56
C SER A 93 -5.11 -4.58 -13.55
N LYS A 94 -3.83 -4.62 -13.19
CA LYS A 94 -2.80 -5.24 -14.02
C LYS A 94 -2.97 -6.75 -14.14
N GLU A 95 -3.23 -7.42 -13.03
CA GLU A 95 -3.36 -8.88 -12.97
C GLU A 95 -4.55 -9.38 -13.76
N LEU A 96 -5.64 -8.62 -13.76
CA LEU A 96 -6.89 -9.01 -14.42
C LEU A 96 -7.04 -8.45 -15.83
N SER A 97 -6.07 -7.67 -16.29
CA SER A 97 -6.02 -7.21 -17.68
C SER A 97 -5.48 -8.33 -18.55
N ALA A 98 -6.25 -8.72 -19.51
CA ALA A 98 -5.84 -9.76 -20.45
C ALA A 98 -4.81 -9.24 -21.45
#